data_825fa991350f323cd6eea9b7da9923cd
#
_entry.id   825fa991350f323cd6eea9b7da9923cd
#
_cell.length_a   1.000
_cell.length_b   1.000
_cell.length_c   1.000
_cell.angle_alpha   90.00
_cell.angle_beta   90.00
_cell.angle_gamma   90.00
#
_symmetry.space_group_name_H-M   'P 1'
#
loop_
_entity.id
_entity.type
_entity.pdbx_description
1 polymer ?
#
loop_
_entity_poly.entity_id
_entity_poly.type
_entity_poly.pdbx_seq_one_letter_code
_entity_poly.pdbx_strand_id
1 'polypeptide(L)'
;MTLRIIPRSWQRSIKTLFPLLFALSFIIVLLANNLIPAIAQQPRQEIRGVWMTTNDKDILRDRRKLGDAVSKLKRLNFNTIYPVVWNSGYAMYPSYVAQQRDIQPFVYRGLDGQDMLADLIAQAHRQGLLVIPWFEFGFMAPPTSELALNNPDWLTQKQDGSQTSNGAGGEVVWLNPFHPEVQQFITELVLEITTQYNADGIQFDDHMSLPSEFGYDDYTVALYTKETKQPPPKDFENPAWVQWRANKITAFMSQLNQAVKAAKPNAIFSISPNYYDFAYKHHLQDWLAWVRFDIADELIVQVYRPHLESFVDKINRPEMQEAQQKIPTGVGIMTGLRNSPVPIEQIKSQVRAVQEYGLGVAFFYYESLWEYAPEPIADRLSQFSAFFPSSAFRTALQIPRRAATFPPPAPPKPDPKAKPDKPTKNSAPSPSPTTSKN
;
A
#
# COMPACT_ATOMS: atom_id res chain seq x y z
N MET A 1 -4.71 61.80 -60.83
CA MET A 1 -4.51 61.05 -59.59
C MET A 1 -4.10 62.06 -58.52
N THR A 2 -5.06 62.59 -57.72
CA THR A 2 -4.90 63.72 -56.82
C THR A 2 -4.53 63.21 -55.42
N LEU A 3 -3.29 63.43 -55.03
CA LEU A 3 -2.82 63.15 -53.65
C LEU A 3 -3.52 64.16 -52.71
N ARG A 4 -4.41 63.67 -51.84
CA ARG A 4 -4.96 64.45 -50.72
C ARG A 4 -3.90 64.70 -49.66
N ILE A 5 -3.44 65.97 -49.54
CA ILE A 5 -2.54 66.43 -48.49
C ILE A 5 -3.30 66.44 -47.15
N ILE A 6 -2.89 65.66 -46.20
CA ILE A 6 -3.45 65.64 -44.84
C ILE A 6 -3.14 66.98 -44.13
N PRO A 7 -4.18 67.65 -43.52
CA PRO A 7 -3.99 68.95 -42.87
C PRO A 7 -2.96 68.85 -41.72
N ARG A 8 -2.08 69.88 -41.61
CA ARG A 8 -1.03 70.03 -40.59
C ARG A 8 -1.56 69.89 -39.13
N SER A 9 -2.80 70.14 -38.85
CA SER A 9 -3.44 69.98 -37.54
C SER A 9 -3.56 68.49 -37.12
N TRP A 10 -3.80 67.59 -38.07
CA TRP A 10 -3.88 66.15 -37.80
C TRP A 10 -2.54 65.52 -37.56
N GLN A 11 -1.48 66.05 -38.14
CA GLN A 11 -0.11 65.56 -37.92
C GLN A 11 0.40 65.88 -36.51
N ARG A 12 -0.07 66.96 -35.86
CA ARG A 12 0.26 67.27 -34.45
C ARG A 12 -0.48 66.35 -33.48
N SER A 13 -1.73 66.04 -33.74
CA SER A 13 -2.53 65.13 -32.89
C SER A 13 -2.00 63.69 -32.92
N ILE A 14 -1.52 63.21 -34.07
CA ILE A 14 -0.94 61.87 -34.17
C ILE A 14 0.36 61.76 -33.41
N LYS A 15 1.21 62.82 -33.46
CA LYS A 15 2.49 62.82 -32.72
C LYS A 15 2.35 62.82 -31.18
N THR A 16 1.24 63.27 -30.65
CA THR A 16 0.98 63.27 -29.21
C THR A 16 0.14 62.04 -28.75
N LEU A 17 -0.67 61.49 -29.65
CA LEU A 17 -1.45 60.24 -29.33
C LEU A 17 -0.59 58.97 -29.33
N PHE A 18 0.43 58.89 -30.18
CA PHE A 18 1.26 57.70 -30.30
C PHE A 18 2.06 57.37 -29.03
N PRO A 19 2.73 58.30 -28.36
CA PRO A 19 3.41 58.01 -27.09
C PRO A 19 2.43 57.74 -25.94
N LEU A 20 1.25 58.34 -25.96
CA LEU A 20 0.20 58.04 -24.95
C LEU A 20 -0.38 56.63 -25.09
N LEU A 21 -0.64 56.18 -26.32
CA LEU A 21 -1.08 54.80 -26.60
C LEU A 21 0.01 53.79 -26.27
N PHE A 22 1.28 54.13 -26.53
CA PHE A 22 2.42 53.25 -26.17
C PHE A 22 2.62 53.18 -24.66
N ALA A 23 2.51 54.30 -23.93
CA ALA A 23 2.52 54.30 -22.47
C ALA A 23 1.36 53.55 -21.85
N LEU A 24 0.15 53.65 -22.42
CA LEU A 24 -1.02 52.93 -21.95
C LEU A 24 -0.89 51.42 -22.21
N SER A 25 -0.38 51.01 -23.38
CA SER A 25 -0.14 49.59 -23.68
C SER A 25 0.95 49.01 -22.75
N PHE A 26 1.98 49.78 -22.43
CA PHE A 26 3.05 49.35 -21.50
C PHE A 26 2.54 49.22 -20.06
N ILE A 27 1.67 50.14 -19.62
CA ILE A 27 0.97 50.04 -18.34
C ILE A 27 0.03 48.82 -18.28
N ILE A 28 -0.68 48.55 -19.36
CA ILE A 28 -1.57 47.36 -19.45
C ILE A 28 -0.75 46.06 -19.40
N VAL A 29 0.41 46.00 -20.05
CA VAL A 29 1.31 44.84 -20.00
C VAL A 29 1.93 44.69 -18.59
N LEU A 30 2.30 45.78 -17.93
CA LEU A 30 2.79 45.75 -16.54
C LEU A 30 1.68 45.32 -15.55
N LEU A 31 0.46 45.81 -15.75
CA LEU A 31 -0.68 45.41 -14.93
C LEU A 31 -1.09 43.95 -15.22
N ALA A 32 -1.05 43.49 -16.48
CA ALA A 32 -1.33 42.11 -16.84
C ALA A 32 -0.28 41.15 -16.27
N ASN A 33 1.01 41.53 -16.25
CA ASN A 33 2.07 40.75 -15.58
C ASN A 33 1.93 40.71 -14.05
N ASN A 34 1.34 41.74 -13.43
CA ASN A 34 1.05 41.74 -12.01
C ASN A 34 -0.31 41.08 -11.66
N LEU A 35 -1.18 40.89 -12.65
CA LEU A 35 -2.46 40.19 -12.53
C LEU A 35 -2.42 38.72 -12.98
N ILE A 36 -1.28 38.25 -13.52
CA ILE A 36 -1.06 36.81 -13.56
C ILE A 36 -0.95 36.41 -12.10
N PRO A 37 -1.98 35.75 -11.50
CA PRO A 37 -1.78 35.20 -10.19
C PRO A 37 -0.52 34.33 -10.35
N ALA A 38 0.49 34.57 -9.54
CA ALA A 38 1.54 33.59 -9.36
C ALA A 38 0.75 32.30 -9.16
N ILE A 39 0.76 31.40 -10.16
CA ILE A 39 0.18 30.07 -9.99
C ILE A 39 0.93 29.61 -8.77
N ALA A 40 0.29 29.71 -7.62
CA ALA A 40 0.85 29.30 -6.35
C ALA A 40 1.23 27.86 -6.63
N GLN A 41 2.52 27.63 -6.81
CA GLN A 41 3.05 26.32 -7.13
C GLN A 41 2.46 25.43 -6.05
N GLN A 42 1.53 24.54 -6.42
CA GLN A 42 0.86 23.73 -5.42
C GLN A 42 1.96 23.09 -4.58
N PRO A 43 1.87 23.17 -3.24
CA PRO A 43 2.95 22.70 -2.40
C PRO A 43 3.26 21.27 -2.81
N ARG A 44 4.54 20.97 -3.06
CA ARG A 44 4.99 19.66 -3.51
C ARG A 44 4.41 18.59 -2.60
N GLN A 45 3.60 17.71 -3.15
CA GLN A 45 3.11 16.54 -2.45
C GLN A 45 4.16 15.44 -2.56
N GLU A 46 4.63 14.97 -1.42
CA GLU A 46 5.69 13.97 -1.38
C GLU A 46 5.47 13.09 -0.14
N ILE A 47 5.55 11.79 -0.32
CA ILE A 47 5.55 10.84 0.80
C ILE A 47 6.93 10.92 1.47
N ARG A 48 6.95 11.19 2.78
CA ARG A 48 8.11 11.11 3.65
C ARG A 48 7.73 10.33 4.88
N GLY A 49 7.72 9.03 4.71
CA GLY A 49 7.15 8.10 5.68
C GLY A 49 8.18 7.32 6.48
N VAL A 50 7.71 6.72 7.55
CA VAL A 50 8.45 5.75 8.35
C VAL A 50 7.51 4.69 8.90
N TRP A 51 7.90 3.43 8.83
CA TRP A 51 7.22 2.36 9.52
C TRP A 51 7.66 2.29 10.98
N MET A 52 6.70 2.06 11.87
CA MET A 52 6.92 1.67 13.25
C MET A 52 6.47 0.22 13.41
N THR A 53 7.41 -0.66 13.72
CA THR A 53 7.21 -2.11 13.82
C THR A 53 7.04 -2.56 15.27
N THR A 54 6.87 -3.85 15.50
CA THR A 54 6.92 -4.45 16.84
C THR A 54 8.28 -4.29 17.52
N ASN A 55 9.35 -3.98 16.77
CA ASN A 55 10.65 -3.63 17.35
C ASN A 55 10.62 -2.27 18.06
N ASP A 56 9.75 -1.36 17.64
CA ASP A 56 9.58 -0.02 18.22
C ASP A 56 8.67 -0.01 19.46
N LYS A 57 8.33 -1.17 20.00
CA LYS A 57 7.39 -1.33 21.12
C LYS A 57 7.72 -0.48 22.34
N ASP A 58 9.01 -0.28 22.65
CA ASP A 58 9.45 0.49 23.82
C ASP A 58 9.18 2.00 23.66
N ILE A 59 9.00 2.45 22.42
CA ILE A 59 8.59 3.80 22.08
C ILE A 59 7.07 3.89 22.07
N LEU A 60 6.41 2.96 21.37
CA LEU A 60 4.96 2.94 21.22
C LEU A 60 4.21 2.86 22.56
N ARG A 61 4.75 2.14 23.56
CA ARG A 61 4.13 1.99 24.88
C ARG A 61 4.44 3.10 25.88
N ASP A 62 5.37 3.99 25.61
CA ASP A 62 5.73 5.11 26.49
C ASP A 62 5.33 6.43 25.85
N ARG A 63 4.27 7.08 26.38
CA ARG A 63 3.74 8.33 25.86
C ARG A 63 4.76 9.45 25.69
N ARG A 64 5.76 9.52 26.59
CA ARG A 64 6.81 10.53 26.52
C ARG A 64 7.78 10.21 25.38
N LYS A 65 8.31 8.97 25.33
CA LYS A 65 9.19 8.52 24.24
C LYS A 65 8.50 8.65 22.89
N LEU A 66 7.21 8.33 22.81
CA LEU A 66 6.40 8.49 21.63
C LEU A 66 6.31 9.95 21.19
N GLY A 67 6.07 10.87 22.15
CA GLY A 67 6.06 12.31 21.87
C GLY A 67 7.40 12.84 21.37
N ASP A 68 8.50 12.36 21.95
CA ASP A 68 9.86 12.70 21.52
C ASP A 68 10.14 12.16 20.11
N ALA A 69 9.71 10.94 19.81
CA ALA A 69 9.86 10.31 18.48
C ALA A 69 9.08 11.08 17.40
N VAL A 70 7.80 11.39 17.64
CA VAL A 70 6.97 12.18 16.73
C VAL A 70 7.56 13.57 16.51
N SER A 71 8.01 14.23 17.59
CA SER A 71 8.67 15.54 17.49
C SER A 71 9.98 15.49 16.70
N LYS A 72 10.76 14.43 16.87
CA LYS A 72 11.98 14.19 16.08
C LYS A 72 11.67 14.03 14.59
N LEU A 73 10.70 13.19 14.24
CA LEU A 73 10.26 12.99 12.86
C LEU A 73 9.79 14.32 12.24
N LYS A 74 8.99 15.09 12.96
CA LYS A 74 8.53 16.40 12.49
C LYS A 74 9.68 17.37 12.20
N ARG A 75 10.67 17.47 13.11
CA ARG A 75 11.86 18.32 12.91
C ARG A 75 12.69 17.92 11.69
N LEU A 76 12.64 16.63 11.31
CA LEU A 76 13.30 16.09 10.13
C LEU A 76 12.42 16.14 8.86
N ASN A 77 11.30 16.87 8.92
CA ASN A 77 10.36 17.05 7.82
C ASN A 77 9.73 15.74 7.27
N PHE A 78 9.60 14.71 8.12
CA PHE A 78 8.69 13.60 7.85
C PHE A 78 7.25 14.08 7.90
N ASN A 79 6.35 13.36 7.22
CA ASN A 79 4.94 13.74 7.17
C ASN A 79 3.96 12.56 7.37
N THR A 80 4.44 11.32 7.43
CA THR A 80 3.59 10.14 7.59
C THR A 80 4.24 9.09 8.47
N ILE A 81 3.45 8.50 9.36
CA ILE A 81 3.85 7.34 10.19
C ILE A 81 2.94 6.17 9.82
N TYR A 82 3.54 4.99 9.59
CA TYR A 82 2.85 3.73 9.35
C TYR A 82 3.06 2.80 10.55
N PRO A 83 2.24 2.91 11.61
CA PRO A 83 2.38 2.04 12.78
C PRO A 83 1.81 0.66 12.49
N VAL A 84 2.49 -0.38 12.94
CA VAL A 84 1.97 -1.74 12.91
C VAL A 84 0.73 -1.87 13.79
N VAL A 85 -0.35 -2.44 13.24
CA VAL A 85 -1.60 -2.70 13.98
C VAL A 85 -2.02 -4.17 13.93
N TRP A 86 -1.46 -4.93 12.99
CA TRP A 86 -1.72 -6.37 12.85
C TRP A 86 -0.41 -7.10 12.56
N ASN A 87 0.01 -7.96 13.49
CA ASN A 87 1.26 -8.71 13.35
C ASN A 87 1.15 -10.04 14.09
N SER A 88 1.73 -11.10 13.52
CA SER A 88 1.79 -12.45 14.12
C SER A 88 0.42 -13.02 14.53
N GLY A 89 -0.66 -12.62 13.86
CA GLY A 89 -2.02 -13.04 14.19
C GLY A 89 -2.63 -12.28 15.37
N TYR A 90 -2.07 -11.14 15.77
CA TYR A 90 -2.54 -10.32 16.88
C TYR A 90 -2.76 -8.86 16.49
N ALA A 91 -3.80 -8.26 17.07
CA ALA A 91 -4.01 -6.81 16.99
C ALA A 91 -3.09 -6.08 17.98
N MET A 92 -2.43 -4.99 17.52
CA MET A 92 -1.55 -4.14 18.32
C MET A 92 -2.30 -2.97 18.97
N TYR A 93 -3.60 -3.05 19.08
CA TYR A 93 -4.53 -2.10 19.69
C TYR A 93 -5.64 -2.87 20.41
N PRO A 94 -6.42 -2.26 21.33
CA PRO A 94 -7.57 -2.91 21.93
C PRO A 94 -8.63 -3.23 20.87
N SER A 95 -8.63 -4.47 20.35
CA SER A 95 -9.52 -4.91 19.29
C SER A 95 -10.65 -5.76 19.87
N TYR A 96 -11.89 -5.29 19.72
CA TYR A 96 -13.08 -6.06 20.03
C TYR A 96 -13.29 -7.21 19.04
N VAL A 97 -12.96 -6.99 17.76
CA VAL A 97 -13.07 -8.01 16.71
C VAL A 97 -12.16 -9.21 17.02
N ALA A 98 -10.90 -8.97 17.40
CA ALA A 98 -9.97 -10.02 17.78
C ALA A 98 -10.47 -10.77 19.04
N GLN A 99 -10.95 -10.03 20.05
CA GLN A 99 -11.48 -10.59 21.29
C GLN A 99 -12.70 -11.50 21.04
N GLN A 100 -13.60 -11.15 20.11
CA GLN A 100 -14.75 -11.97 19.75
C GLN A 100 -14.37 -13.29 19.04
N ARG A 101 -13.13 -13.43 18.63
CA ARG A 101 -12.56 -14.63 18.00
C ARG A 101 -11.58 -15.38 18.93
N ASP A 102 -11.68 -15.12 20.24
CA ASP A 102 -10.77 -15.70 21.24
C ASP A 102 -9.28 -15.48 20.95
N ILE A 103 -8.98 -14.39 20.24
CA ILE A 103 -7.61 -13.92 20.03
C ILE A 103 -7.35 -12.85 21.09
N GLN A 104 -6.38 -13.12 21.97
CA GLN A 104 -6.02 -12.15 22.99
C GLN A 104 -5.53 -10.87 22.32
N PRO A 105 -6.01 -9.69 22.75
CA PRO A 105 -5.39 -8.44 22.29
C PRO A 105 -3.93 -8.47 22.71
N PHE A 106 -3.04 -8.06 21.81
CA PHE A 106 -1.63 -7.92 22.14
C PHE A 106 -1.43 -6.72 23.08
N VAL A 107 -1.87 -6.91 24.31
CA VAL A 107 -1.61 -5.97 25.38
C VAL A 107 -0.29 -6.42 26.01
N TYR A 108 0.76 -5.60 25.85
CA TYR A 108 1.98 -5.83 26.62
C TYR A 108 1.63 -5.85 28.11
N ARG A 109 2.10 -6.84 28.84
CA ARG A 109 1.89 -6.92 30.28
C ARG A 109 2.26 -5.57 30.93
N GLY A 110 1.31 -4.99 31.69
CA GLY A 110 1.48 -3.69 32.33
C GLY A 110 1.01 -2.49 31.51
N LEU A 111 0.36 -2.70 30.35
CA LEU A 111 -0.29 -1.65 29.56
C LEU A 111 -1.81 -1.78 29.55
N ASP A 112 -2.37 -2.50 30.52
CA ASP A 112 -3.81 -2.63 30.66
C ASP A 112 -4.46 -1.23 30.72
N GLY A 113 -5.38 -0.97 29.79
CA GLY A 113 -6.05 0.34 29.65
C GLY A 113 -5.28 1.39 28.85
N GLN A 114 -4.15 1.08 28.23
CA GLN A 114 -3.48 1.97 27.28
C GLN A 114 -3.82 1.58 25.83
N ASP A 115 -4.13 2.61 25.04
CA ASP A 115 -4.32 2.48 23.59
C ASP A 115 -3.19 3.22 22.88
N MET A 116 -2.18 2.43 22.47
CA MET A 116 -1.00 2.97 21.80
C MET A 116 -1.33 3.62 20.45
N LEU A 117 -2.33 3.10 19.74
CA LEU A 117 -2.75 3.65 18.45
C LEU A 117 -3.44 5.00 18.62
N ALA A 118 -4.35 5.12 19.59
CA ALA A 118 -5.00 6.38 19.91
C ALA A 118 -3.98 7.44 20.38
N ASP A 119 -3.02 7.04 21.22
CA ASP A 119 -1.96 7.93 21.70
C ASP A 119 -1.06 8.43 20.55
N LEU A 120 -0.65 7.53 19.64
CA LEU A 120 0.15 7.90 18.47
C LEU A 120 -0.60 8.85 17.55
N ILE A 121 -1.85 8.55 17.20
CA ILE A 121 -2.68 9.41 16.35
C ILE A 121 -2.80 10.82 16.96
N ALA A 122 -3.14 10.89 18.24
CA ALA A 122 -3.28 12.18 18.92
C ALA A 122 -1.98 13.00 18.92
N GLN A 123 -0.82 12.37 19.13
CA GLN A 123 0.47 13.06 19.16
C GLN A 123 0.94 13.45 17.76
N ALA A 124 0.79 12.58 16.78
CA ALA A 124 1.17 12.83 15.38
C ALA A 124 0.34 13.97 14.76
N HIS A 125 -0.97 13.96 14.97
CA HIS A 125 -1.87 15.00 14.45
C HIS A 125 -1.57 16.38 15.05
N ARG A 126 -1.21 16.46 16.34
CA ARG A 126 -0.77 17.75 16.95
C ARG A 126 0.48 18.33 16.27
N GLN A 127 1.30 17.49 15.64
CA GLN A 127 2.50 17.88 14.89
C GLN A 127 2.26 17.98 13.38
N GLY A 128 1.04 17.69 12.90
CA GLY A 128 0.69 17.69 11.49
C GLY A 128 1.33 16.55 10.69
N LEU A 129 1.51 15.37 11.31
CA LEU A 129 1.89 14.13 10.62
C LEU A 129 0.65 13.27 10.44
N LEU A 130 0.54 12.60 9.28
CA LEU A 130 -0.49 11.60 9.04
C LEU A 130 -0.12 10.28 9.74
N VAL A 131 -1.16 9.55 10.16
CA VAL A 131 -1.03 8.20 10.71
C VAL A 131 -1.87 7.24 9.88
N ILE A 132 -1.21 6.29 9.24
CA ILE A 132 -1.82 5.26 8.40
C ILE A 132 -1.50 3.90 9.01
N PRO A 133 -2.40 3.33 9.85
CA PRO A 133 -2.22 2.01 10.45
C PRO A 133 -1.88 0.94 9.42
N TRP A 134 -0.90 0.11 9.73
CA TRP A 134 -0.30 -0.85 8.81
C TRP A 134 -0.55 -2.30 9.24
N PHE A 135 -1.18 -3.07 8.36
CA PHE A 135 -1.37 -4.52 8.48
C PHE A 135 -0.13 -5.25 7.94
N GLU A 136 0.89 -5.42 8.79
CA GLU A 136 2.16 -6.02 8.41
C GLU A 136 2.01 -7.49 8.03
N PHE A 137 1.27 -8.27 8.80
CA PHE A 137 1.16 -9.72 8.56
C PHE A 137 0.00 -10.10 7.61
N GLY A 138 -0.94 -9.22 7.31
CA GLY A 138 -2.02 -9.50 6.38
C GLY A 138 -2.71 -10.85 6.65
N PHE A 139 -2.56 -11.80 5.72
CA PHE A 139 -3.08 -13.18 5.85
C PHE A 139 -2.07 -14.15 6.51
N MET A 140 -0.86 -13.71 6.83
CA MET A 140 0.17 -14.55 7.42
C MET A 140 0.05 -14.61 8.96
N ALA A 141 0.34 -15.75 9.54
CA ALA A 141 0.43 -15.91 11.00
C ALA A 141 1.42 -17.00 11.38
N PRO A 142 1.99 -16.98 12.60
CA PRO A 142 2.68 -18.15 13.14
C PRO A 142 1.73 -19.35 13.29
N PRO A 143 2.16 -20.59 13.05
CA PRO A 143 1.32 -21.78 13.22
C PRO A 143 0.85 -22.01 14.66
N THR A 144 1.55 -21.41 15.63
CA THR A 144 1.24 -21.48 17.07
C THR A 144 0.39 -20.30 17.57
N SER A 145 -0.03 -19.39 16.69
CA SER A 145 -0.91 -18.27 17.06
C SER A 145 -2.32 -18.78 17.39
N GLU A 146 -3.01 -18.11 18.32
CA GLU A 146 -4.42 -18.40 18.62
C GLU A 146 -5.28 -18.33 17.37
N LEU A 147 -5.00 -17.39 16.47
CA LEU A 147 -5.67 -17.25 15.18
C LEU A 147 -5.61 -18.56 14.37
N ALA A 148 -4.44 -19.16 14.22
CA ALA A 148 -4.25 -20.38 13.44
C ALA A 148 -4.81 -21.61 14.16
N LEU A 149 -4.59 -21.71 15.48
CA LEU A 149 -5.01 -22.86 16.29
C LEU A 149 -6.54 -22.94 16.44
N ASN A 150 -7.20 -21.78 16.57
CA ASN A 150 -8.65 -21.71 16.75
C ASN A 150 -9.44 -21.82 15.43
N ASN A 151 -8.77 -21.57 14.28
CA ASN A 151 -9.42 -21.56 12.97
C ASN A 151 -8.65 -22.42 11.95
N PRO A 152 -8.47 -23.72 12.15
CA PRO A 152 -7.70 -24.58 11.23
C PRO A 152 -8.32 -24.64 9.82
N ASP A 153 -9.63 -24.47 9.67
CA ASP A 153 -10.32 -24.46 8.38
C ASP A 153 -10.09 -23.18 7.57
N TRP A 154 -9.53 -22.16 8.21
CA TRP A 154 -9.13 -20.92 7.52
C TRP A 154 -7.77 -21.01 6.85
N LEU A 155 -6.99 -22.06 7.17
CA LEU A 155 -5.63 -22.21 6.64
C LEU A 155 -5.65 -22.81 5.25
N THR A 156 -4.85 -22.25 4.37
CA THR A 156 -4.64 -22.81 3.03
C THR A 156 -3.52 -23.85 3.03
N GLN A 157 -3.42 -24.61 1.94
CA GLN A 157 -2.47 -25.71 1.79
C GLN A 157 -1.70 -25.62 0.47
N LYS A 158 -0.50 -26.21 0.48
CA LYS A 158 0.24 -26.55 -0.73
C LYS A 158 -0.31 -27.86 -1.33
N GLN A 159 0.17 -28.19 -2.52
CA GLN A 159 -0.29 -29.39 -3.24
C GLN A 159 0.02 -30.70 -2.50
N ASP A 160 1.06 -30.74 -1.69
CA ASP A 160 1.47 -31.89 -0.88
C ASP A 160 0.70 -31.98 0.46
N GLY A 161 -0.24 -31.06 0.71
CA GLY A 161 -1.01 -30.96 1.94
C GLY A 161 -0.32 -30.17 3.06
N SER A 162 0.91 -29.73 2.89
CA SER A 162 1.60 -28.91 3.89
C SER A 162 0.97 -27.51 3.99
N GLN A 163 0.85 -27.00 5.23
CA GLN A 163 0.25 -25.69 5.50
C GLN A 163 1.29 -24.61 5.85
N THR A 164 2.56 -24.99 5.99
CA THR A 164 3.59 -24.09 6.48
C THR A 164 4.58 -23.68 5.40
N SER A 165 5.17 -22.50 5.56
CA SER A 165 6.32 -22.04 4.82
C SER A 165 7.29 -21.31 5.75
N ASN A 166 8.54 -21.13 5.30
CA ASN A 166 9.54 -20.40 6.06
C ASN A 166 9.51 -18.92 5.70
N GLY A 167 9.11 -18.07 6.63
CA GLY A 167 9.24 -16.62 6.56
C GLY A 167 10.51 -16.09 7.21
N ALA A 168 10.77 -14.81 7.10
CA ALA A 168 11.94 -14.18 7.73
C ALA A 168 11.97 -14.30 9.26
N GLY A 169 10.80 -14.42 9.90
CA GLY A 169 10.64 -14.57 11.36
C GLY A 169 10.49 -16.01 11.85
N GLY A 170 10.58 -17.02 10.98
CA GLY A 170 10.38 -18.43 11.30
C GLY A 170 9.28 -19.08 10.47
N GLU A 171 8.77 -20.21 10.95
CA GLU A 171 7.68 -20.94 10.28
C GLU A 171 6.36 -20.16 10.38
N VAL A 172 5.63 -20.08 9.26
CA VAL A 172 4.35 -19.38 9.14
C VAL A 172 3.31 -20.22 8.40
N VAL A 173 2.06 -19.93 8.66
CA VAL A 173 0.88 -20.41 7.93
C VAL A 173 0.20 -19.22 7.26
N TRP A 174 -0.68 -19.52 6.29
CA TRP A 174 -1.44 -18.52 5.56
C TRP A 174 -2.93 -18.79 5.69
N LEU A 175 -3.67 -17.77 6.11
CA LEU A 175 -5.11 -17.77 6.00
C LEU A 175 -5.49 -17.76 4.52
N ASN A 176 -6.52 -18.50 4.17
CA ASN A 176 -7.02 -18.56 2.81
C ASN A 176 -7.73 -17.26 2.41
N PRO A 177 -7.16 -16.41 1.54
CA PRO A 177 -7.76 -15.14 1.15
C PRO A 177 -9.05 -15.32 0.32
N PHE A 178 -9.38 -16.54 -0.07
CA PHE A 178 -10.59 -16.85 -0.83
C PHE A 178 -11.75 -17.30 0.08
N HIS A 179 -11.44 -17.62 1.34
CA HIS A 179 -12.43 -18.07 2.30
C HIS A 179 -13.29 -16.90 2.81
N PRO A 180 -14.63 -16.96 2.73
CA PRO A 180 -15.49 -15.81 3.06
C PRO A 180 -15.36 -15.36 4.51
N GLU A 181 -15.17 -16.27 5.46
CA GLU A 181 -15.00 -15.90 6.87
C GLU A 181 -13.66 -15.20 7.13
N VAL A 182 -12.59 -15.59 6.42
CA VAL A 182 -11.29 -14.90 6.46
C VAL A 182 -11.43 -13.47 5.92
N GLN A 183 -12.11 -13.33 4.79
CA GLN A 183 -12.40 -12.01 4.20
C GLN A 183 -13.23 -11.14 5.13
N GLN A 184 -14.25 -11.71 5.77
CA GLN A 184 -15.08 -11.02 6.75
C GLN A 184 -14.24 -10.58 7.95
N PHE A 185 -13.45 -11.48 8.54
CA PHE A 185 -12.60 -11.18 9.70
C PHE A 185 -11.63 -10.04 9.44
N ILE A 186 -10.89 -10.09 8.32
CA ILE A 186 -9.97 -9.01 7.94
C ILE A 186 -10.72 -7.70 7.70
N THR A 187 -11.90 -7.76 7.05
CA THR A 187 -12.73 -6.57 6.82
C THR A 187 -13.19 -5.95 8.15
N GLU A 188 -13.63 -6.78 9.10
CA GLU A 188 -14.07 -6.33 10.42
C GLU A 188 -12.94 -5.64 11.20
N LEU A 189 -11.71 -6.20 11.20
CA LEU A 189 -10.52 -5.56 11.81
C LEU A 189 -10.22 -4.21 11.17
N VAL A 190 -10.26 -4.12 9.86
CA VAL A 190 -9.99 -2.88 9.12
C VAL A 190 -11.06 -1.83 9.39
N LEU A 191 -12.33 -2.23 9.41
CA LEU A 191 -13.45 -1.33 9.70
C LEU A 191 -13.43 -0.87 11.17
N GLU A 192 -13.04 -1.71 12.11
CA GLU A 192 -12.84 -1.33 13.50
C GLU A 192 -11.86 -0.14 13.61
N ILE A 193 -10.71 -0.22 12.95
CA ILE A 193 -9.74 0.88 12.95
C ILE A 193 -10.30 2.12 12.26
N THR A 194 -10.85 1.98 11.07
CA THR A 194 -11.30 3.13 10.28
C THR A 194 -12.49 3.85 10.88
N THR A 195 -13.31 3.18 11.70
CA THR A 195 -14.49 3.76 12.35
C THR A 195 -14.22 4.25 13.78
N GLN A 196 -13.36 3.57 14.54
CA GLN A 196 -13.12 3.91 15.94
C GLN A 196 -11.95 4.87 16.15
N TYR A 197 -11.02 4.96 15.18
CA TYR A 197 -9.85 5.82 15.27
C TYR A 197 -9.90 6.95 14.24
N ASN A 198 -9.33 8.10 14.62
CA ASN A 198 -9.14 9.19 13.67
C ASN A 198 -7.88 8.99 12.82
N ALA A 199 -7.67 7.77 12.33
CA ALA A 199 -6.58 7.45 11.42
C ALA A 199 -6.79 8.09 10.03
N ASP A 200 -5.71 8.43 9.33
CA ASP A 200 -5.78 9.08 8.01
C ASP A 200 -5.97 8.08 6.86
N GLY A 201 -5.83 6.81 7.15
CA GLY A 201 -5.96 5.72 6.18
C GLY A 201 -5.71 4.37 6.79
N ILE A 202 -5.43 3.40 5.94
CA ILE A 202 -5.03 2.03 6.28
C ILE A 202 -4.01 1.55 5.24
N GLN A 203 -3.00 0.79 5.66
CA GLN A 203 -1.99 0.26 4.75
C GLN A 203 -1.89 -1.27 4.83
N PHE A 204 -1.70 -1.87 3.68
CA PHE A 204 -1.43 -3.30 3.52
C PHE A 204 -0.11 -3.50 2.79
N ASP A 205 0.68 -4.48 3.20
CA ASP A 205 1.95 -4.78 2.56
C ASP A 205 1.94 -6.07 1.71
N ASP A 206 3.10 -6.67 1.52
CA ASP A 206 3.28 -7.86 0.70
C ASP A 206 2.68 -9.14 1.32
N HIS A 207 2.27 -9.13 2.59
CA HIS A 207 1.55 -10.25 3.22
C HIS A 207 0.02 -10.20 3.06
N MET A 208 -0.53 -9.13 2.47
CA MET A 208 -1.92 -9.12 1.99
C MET A 208 -2.00 -9.82 0.63
N SER A 209 -1.61 -11.07 0.62
CA SER A 209 -1.26 -11.87 -0.55
C SER A 209 -1.40 -13.36 -0.24
N LEU A 210 -1.02 -14.18 -1.21
CA LEU A 210 -0.83 -15.62 -1.00
C LEU A 210 0.40 -16.08 -1.77
N PRO A 211 1.37 -16.76 -1.14
CA PRO A 211 2.47 -17.35 -1.89
C PRO A 211 1.95 -18.32 -2.95
N SER A 212 2.54 -18.28 -4.15
CA SER A 212 2.01 -18.98 -5.32
C SER A 212 1.95 -20.52 -5.18
N GLU A 213 2.70 -21.09 -4.25
CA GLU A 213 2.68 -22.52 -3.94
C GLU A 213 1.43 -22.98 -3.17
N PHE A 214 0.65 -22.04 -2.60
CA PHE A 214 -0.58 -22.32 -1.84
C PHE A 214 -1.85 -22.22 -2.70
N GLY A 215 -2.99 -22.57 -2.10
CA GLY A 215 -4.31 -22.55 -2.73
C GLY A 215 -4.78 -23.92 -3.18
N TYR A 216 -4.25 -25.00 -2.60
CA TYR A 216 -4.67 -26.38 -2.88
C TYR A 216 -5.48 -27.00 -1.74
N ASP A 217 -5.98 -26.17 -0.82
CA ASP A 217 -6.96 -26.58 0.17
C ASP A 217 -8.33 -26.92 -0.48
N ASP A 218 -9.14 -27.73 0.21
CA ASP A 218 -10.41 -28.24 -0.32
C ASP A 218 -11.36 -27.12 -0.75
N TYR A 219 -11.43 -26.02 0.01
CA TYR A 219 -12.28 -24.89 -0.32
C TYR A 219 -11.87 -24.23 -1.65
N THR A 220 -10.59 -23.94 -1.80
CA THR A 220 -10.05 -23.29 -3.02
C THR A 220 -10.18 -24.20 -4.24
N VAL A 221 -9.89 -25.49 -4.09
CA VAL A 221 -10.05 -26.50 -5.14
C VAL A 221 -11.51 -26.60 -5.59
N ALA A 222 -12.45 -26.66 -4.64
CA ALA A 222 -13.88 -26.71 -4.95
C ALA A 222 -14.36 -25.43 -5.65
N LEU A 223 -13.90 -24.24 -5.19
CA LEU A 223 -14.25 -22.96 -5.78
C LEU A 223 -13.73 -22.85 -7.22
N TYR A 224 -12.46 -23.19 -7.44
CA TYR A 224 -11.86 -23.18 -8.78
C TYR A 224 -12.58 -24.13 -9.73
N THR A 225 -12.83 -25.36 -9.29
CA THR A 225 -13.53 -26.39 -10.08
C THR A 225 -14.97 -25.96 -10.40
N LYS A 226 -15.67 -25.35 -9.46
CA LYS A 226 -17.02 -24.81 -9.69
C LYS A 226 -17.03 -23.74 -10.79
N GLU A 227 -16.04 -22.83 -10.79
CA GLU A 227 -15.98 -21.72 -11.73
C GLU A 227 -15.44 -22.11 -13.10
N THR A 228 -14.41 -22.95 -13.14
CA THR A 228 -13.70 -23.28 -14.40
C THR A 228 -14.14 -24.62 -15.02
N LYS A 229 -14.85 -25.46 -14.26
CA LYS A 229 -15.19 -26.85 -14.62
C LYS A 229 -13.98 -27.77 -14.82
N GLN A 230 -12.82 -27.37 -14.27
CA GLN A 230 -11.55 -28.12 -14.34
C GLN A 230 -10.90 -28.13 -12.94
N PRO A 231 -10.12 -29.17 -12.61
CA PRO A 231 -9.33 -29.17 -11.39
C PRO A 231 -8.18 -28.12 -11.52
N PRO A 232 -7.66 -27.61 -10.38
CA PRO A 232 -6.50 -26.74 -10.40
C PRO A 232 -5.31 -27.40 -11.09
N PRO A 233 -4.50 -26.63 -11.85
CA PRO A 233 -3.24 -27.12 -12.40
C PRO A 233 -2.30 -27.65 -11.32
N LYS A 234 -1.57 -28.73 -11.62
CA LYS A 234 -0.53 -29.23 -10.71
C LYS A 234 0.69 -28.30 -10.60
N ASP A 235 0.98 -27.60 -11.68
CA ASP A 235 2.01 -26.56 -11.69
C ASP A 235 1.43 -25.29 -11.02
N PHE A 236 1.93 -24.94 -9.86
CA PHE A 236 1.47 -23.76 -9.12
C PHE A 236 1.87 -22.44 -9.83
N GLU A 237 2.85 -22.47 -10.75
CA GLU A 237 3.24 -21.34 -11.59
C GLU A 237 2.46 -21.26 -12.91
N ASN A 238 1.53 -22.19 -13.15
CA ASN A 238 0.68 -22.14 -14.34
C ASN A 238 0.01 -20.76 -14.48
N PRO A 239 0.18 -20.06 -15.61
CA PRO A 239 -0.29 -18.66 -15.74
C PRO A 239 -1.79 -18.48 -15.50
N ALA A 240 -2.62 -19.44 -15.91
CA ALA A 240 -4.07 -19.34 -15.69
C ALA A 240 -4.43 -19.51 -14.21
N TRP A 241 -3.70 -20.36 -13.49
CA TRP A 241 -3.88 -20.58 -12.07
C TRP A 241 -3.38 -19.39 -11.23
N VAL A 242 -2.22 -18.83 -11.57
CA VAL A 242 -1.70 -17.60 -10.99
C VAL A 242 -2.69 -16.45 -11.20
N GLN A 243 -3.15 -16.25 -12.42
CA GLN A 243 -4.11 -15.19 -12.74
C GLN A 243 -5.43 -15.34 -11.99
N TRP A 244 -5.99 -16.55 -11.92
CA TRP A 244 -7.26 -16.79 -11.22
C TRP A 244 -7.15 -16.42 -9.73
N ARG A 245 -6.10 -16.89 -9.04
CA ARG A 245 -5.86 -16.58 -7.63
C ARG A 245 -5.61 -15.09 -7.40
N ALA A 246 -4.77 -14.46 -8.23
CA ALA A 246 -4.49 -13.02 -8.17
C ALA A 246 -5.77 -12.20 -8.40
N ASN A 247 -6.65 -12.61 -9.32
CA ASN A 247 -7.95 -11.96 -9.54
C ASN A 247 -8.87 -12.08 -8.33
N LYS A 248 -8.83 -13.20 -7.61
CA LYS A 248 -9.61 -13.36 -6.36
C LYS A 248 -9.14 -12.43 -5.26
N ILE A 249 -7.82 -12.30 -5.08
CA ILE A 249 -7.24 -11.33 -4.13
C ILE A 249 -7.62 -9.91 -4.56
N THR A 250 -7.51 -9.57 -5.84
CA THR A 250 -7.91 -8.27 -6.38
C THR A 250 -9.39 -7.96 -6.12
N ALA A 251 -10.27 -8.95 -6.29
CA ALA A 251 -11.69 -8.80 -5.98
C ALA A 251 -11.93 -8.51 -4.50
N PHE A 252 -11.24 -9.22 -3.60
CA PHE A 252 -11.31 -8.95 -2.17
C PHE A 252 -10.78 -7.55 -1.82
N MET A 253 -9.64 -7.15 -2.35
CA MET A 253 -9.08 -5.82 -2.12
C MET A 253 -10.01 -4.70 -2.60
N SER A 254 -10.73 -4.93 -3.71
CA SER A 254 -11.76 -4.00 -4.18
C SER A 254 -12.94 -3.89 -3.22
N GLN A 255 -13.44 -5.02 -2.71
CA GLN A 255 -14.52 -5.05 -1.71
C GLN A 255 -14.08 -4.35 -0.41
N LEU A 256 -12.88 -4.63 0.06
CA LEU A 256 -12.30 -4.04 1.25
C LEU A 256 -12.15 -2.51 1.10
N ASN A 257 -11.64 -2.04 -0.05
CA ASN A 257 -11.56 -0.61 -0.36
C ASN A 257 -12.96 0.04 -0.32
N GLN A 258 -13.96 -0.57 -0.96
CA GLN A 258 -15.34 -0.06 -0.95
C GLN A 258 -15.88 0.05 0.47
N ALA A 259 -15.67 -0.95 1.32
CA ALA A 259 -16.08 -0.94 2.72
C ALA A 259 -15.38 0.20 3.51
N VAL A 260 -14.07 0.36 3.33
CA VAL A 260 -13.30 1.45 3.94
C VAL A 260 -13.82 2.81 3.49
N LYS A 261 -14.05 3.00 2.18
CA LYS A 261 -14.54 4.27 1.63
C LYS A 261 -15.97 4.58 2.03
N ALA A 262 -16.81 3.56 2.22
CA ALA A 262 -18.15 3.74 2.75
C ALA A 262 -18.14 4.21 4.20
N ALA A 263 -17.24 3.68 5.02
CA ALA A 263 -17.07 4.06 6.42
C ALA A 263 -16.35 5.42 6.59
N LYS A 264 -15.31 5.65 5.79
CA LYS A 264 -14.47 6.86 5.86
C LYS A 264 -14.03 7.28 4.45
N PRO A 265 -14.81 8.11 3.74
CA PRO A 265 -14.57 8.44 2.33
C PRO A 265 -13.17 8.99 2.00
N ASN A 266 -12.58 9.73 2.94
CA ASN A 266 -11.25 10.35 2.77
C ASN A 266 -10.10 9.49 3.28
N ALA A 267 -10.33 8.28 3.78
CA ALA A 267 -9.27 7.39 4.23
C ALA A 267 -8.37 7.00 3.07
N ILE A 268 -7.06 7.11 3.25
CA ILE A 268 -6.07 6.68 2.27
C ILE A 268 -5.98 5.14 2.32
N PHE A 269 -6.30 4.49 1.22
CA PHE A 269 -6.09 3.05 1.05
C PHE A 269 -4.70 2.84 0.46
N SER A 270 -3.72 2.65 1.33
CA SER A 270 -2.30 2.54 1.00
C SER A 270 -1.90 1.08 0.81
N ILE A 271 -1.01 0.82 -0.14
CA ILE A 271 -0.42 -0.51 -0.35
C ILE A 271 1.11 -0.41 -0.39
N SER A 272 1.77 -1.40 0.20
CA SER A 272 3.24 -1.48 0.22
C SER A 272 3.73 -2.87 -0.20
N PRO A 273 3.57 -3.24 -1.48
CA PRO A 273 3.99 -4.53 -2.02
C PRO A 273 5.48 -4.56 -2.36
N ASN A 274 5.98 -5.74 -2.70
CA ASN A 274 7.24 -5.90 -3.43
C ASN A 274 7.14 -5.34 -4.87
N TYR A 275 8.29 -5.23 -5.59
CA TYR A 275 8.29 -4.87 -7.01
C TYR A 275 7.45 -5.86 -7.84
N TYR A 276 6.82 -5.36 -8.92
CA TYR A 276 5.68 -5.98 -9.58
C TYR A 276 5.87 -7.44 -9.99
N ASP A 277 6.94 -7.75 -10.73
CA ASP A 277 7.18 -9.13 -11.22
C ASP A 277 7.21 -10.15 -10.08
N PHE A 278 7.85 -9.80 -8.96
CA PHE A 278 7.94 -10.65 -7.80
C PHE A 278 6.59 -10.74 -7.06
N ALA A 279 5.96 -9.59 -6.81
CA ALA A 279 4.67 -9.52 -6.14
C ALA A 279 3.59 -10.31 -6.88
N TYR A 280 3.52 -10.18 -8.21
CA TYR A 280 2.52 -10.88 -9.02
C TYR A 280 2.77 -12.39 -9.10
N LYS A 281 4.02 -12.80 -9.41
CA LYS A 281 4.35 -14.22 -9.67
C LYS A 281 4.42 -15.06 -8.40
N HIS A 282 5.01 -14.52 -7.35
CA HIS A 282 5.31 -15.28 -6.13
C HIS A 282 4.34 -15.01 -4.98
N HIS A 283 3.63 -13.87 -5.02
CA HIS A 283 2.69 -13.47 -3.98
C HIS A 283 1.26 -13.22 -4.49
N LEU A 284 0.99 -13.41 -5.79
CA LEU A 284 -0.32 -13.23 -6.39
C LEU A 284 -0.91 -11.82 -6.17
N GLN A 285 -0.04 -10.83 -5.93
CA GLN A 285 -0.41 -9.42 -5.75
C GLN A 285 -0.35 -8.68 -7.07
N ASP A 286 -1.48 -8.55 -7.76
CA ASP A 286 -1.60 -7.70 -8.94
C ASP A 286 -1.84 -6.24 -8.53
N TRP A 287 -0.85 -5.64 -7.85
CA TRP A 287 -0.96 -4.27 -7.37
C TRP A 287 -1.08 -3.24 -8.52
N LEU A 288 -0.59 -3.56 -9.72
CA LEU A 288 -0.78 -2.70 -10.88
C LEU A 288 -2.25 -2.65 -11.31
N ALA A 289 -2.96 -3.78 -11.25
CA ALA A 289 -4.41 -3.79 -11.43
C ALA A 289 -5.11 -2.99 -10.32
N TRP A 290 -4.63 -3.05 -9.06
CA TRP A 290 -5.21 -2.26 -7.97
C TRP A 290 -5.08 -0.75 -8.21
N VAL A 291 -3.96 -0.31 -8.79
CA VAL A 291 -3.77 1.08 -9.24
C VAL A 291 -4.66 1.43 -10.42
N ARG A 292 -4.74 0.56 -11.42
CA ARG A 292 -5.54 0.77 -12.64
C ARG A 292 -7.03 0.86 -12.38
N PHE A 293 -7.52 0.10 -11.40
CA PHE A 293 -8.94 0.06 -11.02
C PHE A 293 -9.29 0.99 -9.85
N ASP A 294 -8.42 1.93 -9.51
CA ASP A 294 -8.62 2.91 -8.44
C ASP A 294 -8.90 2.26 -7.06
N ILE A 295 -8.40 1.05 -6.82
CA ILE A 295 -8.48 0.36 -5.53
C ILE A 295 -7.48 0.96 -4.55
N ALA A 296 -6.24 1.24 -5.00
CA ALA A 296 -5.22 1.87 -4.19
C ALA A 296 -5.20 3.39 -4.37
N ASP A 297 -5.05 4.12 -3.26
CA ASP A 297 -4.87 5.58 -3.25
C ASP A 297 -3.40 5.98 -3.13
N GLU A 298 -2.57 5.07 -2.65
CA GLU A 298 -1.13 5.27 -2.42
C GLU A 298 -0.39 3.96 -2.62
N LEU A 299 0.78 4.04 -3.24
CA LEU A 299 1.69 2.92 -3.45
C LEU A 299 3.06 3.23 -2.85
N ILE A 300 3.60 2.30 -2.05
CA ILE A 300 4.99 2.36 -1.55
C ILE A 300 5.65 1.02 -1.84
N VAL A 301 6.40 0.91 -2.93
CA VAL A 301 7.04 -0.35 -3.31
C VAL A 301 8.27 -0.61 -2.45
N GLN A 302 8.34 -1.77 -1.82
CA GLN A 302 9.48 -2.20 -1.00
C GLN A 302 10.65 -2.60 -1.91
N VAL A 303 11.72 -1.79 -1.90
CA VAL A 303 12.92 -2.04 -2.71
C VAL A 303 14.13 -2.20 -1.79
N TYR A 304 14.20 -3.33 -1.11
CA TYR A 304 15.28 -3.64 -0.16
C TYR A 304 16.46 -4.25 -0.91
N ARG A 305 17.26 -3.41 -1.58
CA ARG A 305 18.43 -3.79 -2.38
C ARG A 305 19.69 -3.11 -1.84
N PRO A 306 20.78 -3.87 -1.57
CA PRO A 306 22.01 -3.26 -1.06
C PRO A 306 22.76 -2.46 -2.11
N HIS A 307 22.68 -2.84 -3.39
CA HIS A 307 23.40 -2.20 -4.48
C HIS A 307 22.53 -1.18 -5.20
N LEU A 308 23.05 0.03 -5.41
CA LEU A 308 22.32 1.15 -6.03
C LEU A 308 21.81 0.78 -7.44
N GLU A 309 22.62 0.10 -8.26
CA GLU A 309 22.22 -0.31 -9.61
C GLU A 309 20.96 -1.19 -9.58
N SER A 310 20.96 -2.23 -8.75
CA SER A 310 19.80 -3.11 -8.61
C SER A 310 18.59 -2.42 -7.98
N PHE A 311 18.82 -1.40 -7.14
CA PHE A 311 17.78 -0.56 -6.58
C PHE A 311 17.14 0.32 -7.67
N VAL A 312 17.97 1.00 -8.47
CA VAL A 312 17.51 1.86 -9.58
C VAL A 312 16.76 1.04 -10.64
N ASP A 313 17.23 -0.16 -10.97
CA ASP A 313 16.51 -1.06 -11.89
C ASP A 313 15.05 -1.27 -11.45
N LYS A 314 14.77 -1.40 -10.15
CA LYS A 314 13.41 -1.64 -9.65
C LYS A 314 12.55 -0.38 -9.64
N ILE A 315 13.11 0.78 -9.33
CA ILE A 315 12.33 2.04 -9.30
C ILE A 315 12.09 2.63 -10.70
N ASN A 316 12.90 2.25 -11.69
CA ASN A 316 12.76 2.70 -13.09
C ASN A 316 11.88 1.79 -13.96
N ARG A 317 11.10 0.91 -13.36
CA ARG A 317 10.23 -0.02 -14.10
C ARG A 317 8.99 0.69 -14.66
N PRO A 318 8.46 0.23 -15.82
CA PRO A 318 7.26 0.81 -16.42
C PRO A 318 6.06 0.85 -15.47
N GLU A 319 5.91 -0.18 -14.63
CA GLU A 319 4.81 -0.29 -13.65
C GLU A 319 4.89 0.82 -12.60
N MET A 320 6.10 1.18 -12.16
CA MET A 320 6.32 2.29 -11.24
C MET A 320 5.97 3.64 -11.88
N GLN A 321 6.37 3.83 -13.14
CA GLN A 321 6.06 5.05 -13.89
C GLN A 321 4.56 5.19 -14.13
N GLU A 322 3.87 4.10 -14.47
CA GLU A 322 2.41 4.11 -14.63
C GLU A 322 1.70 4.44 -13.31
N ALA A 323 2.11 3.83 -12.20
CA ALA A 323 1.54 4.10 -10.88
C ALA A 323 1.74 5.56 -10.48
N GLN A 324 2.95 6.11 -10.67
CA GLN A 324 3.28 7.50 -10.34
C GLN A 324 2.43 8.53 -11.09
N GLN A 325 1.98 8.20 -12.31
CA GLN A 325 1.09 9.06 -13.09
C GLN A 325 -0.34 9.09 -12.54
N LYS A 326 -0.74 8.09 -11.76
CA LYS A 326 -2.10 7.91 -11.27
C LYS A 326 -2.28 8.26 -9.80
N ILE A 327 -1.34 7.86 -8.96
CA ILE A 327 -1.45 7.98 -7.49
C ILE A 327 -0.12 8.41 -6.89
N PRO A 328 -0.11 8.99 -5.68
CA PRO A 328 1.10 9.19 -4.89
C PRO A 328 1.88 7.88 -4.77
N THR A 329 3.11 7.88 -5.29
CA THR A 329 3.95 6.70 -5.35
C THR A 329 5.28 6.96 -4.65
N GLY A 330 5.69 6.03 -3.81
CA GLY A 330 6.94 6.07 -3.05
C GLY A 330 7.69 4.75 -3.09
N VAL A 331 8.85 4.76 -2.47
CA VAL A 331 9.76 3.61 -2.37
C VAL A 331 10.10 3.37 -0.91
N GLY A 332 9.97 2.12 -0.48
CA GLY A 332 10.45 1.65 0.81
C GLY A 332 11.96 1.43 0.78
N ILE A 333 12.69 2.12 1.65
CA ILE A 333 14.15 1.99 1.81
C ILE A 333 14.44 1.32 3.14
N MET A 334 15.25 0.24 3.08
CA MET A 334 15.77 -0.43 4.28
C MET A 334 16.84 0.44 4.94
N THR A 335 16.67 0.77 6.20
CA THR A 335 17.63 1.57 6.97
C THR A 335 18.48 0.75 7.94
N GLY A 336 18.19 -0.54 8.03
CA GLY A 336 18.92 -1.53 8.82
C GLY A 336 17.98 -2.54 9.48
N LEU A 337 18.58 -3.63 9.89
CA LEU A 337 18.01 -4.60 10.83
C LEU A 337 18.97 -4.71 12.02
N ARG A 338 18.48 -5.19 13.16
CA ARG A 338 19.33 -5.33 14.39
C ARG A 338 20.62 -6.10 14.14
N ASN A 339 20.57 -7.11 13.25
CA ASN A 339 21.72 -7.95 12.90
C ASN A 339 22.33 -7.62 11.53
N SER A 340 21.82 -6.59 10.84
CA SER A 340 22.29 -6.19 9.51
C SER A 340 22.15 -4.68 9.34
N PRO A 341 23.13 -3.93 9.88
CA PRO A 341 23.12 -2.46 9.79
C PRO A 341 23.33 -2.01 8.34
N VAL A 342 22.69 -0.89 7.99
CA VAL A 342 22.85 -0.26 6.67
C VAL A 342 23.57 1.08 6.83
N PRO A 343 24.70 1.29 6.13
CA PRO A 343 25.45 2.56 6.19
C PRO A 343 24.66 3.73 5.65
N ILE A 344 24.83 4.91 6.23
CA ILE A 344 24.11 6.13 5.84
C ILE A 344 24.39 6.53 4.37
N GLU A 345 25.57 6.25 3.85
CA GLU A 345 25.92 6.58 2.45
C GLU A 345 25.12 5.72 1.45
N GLN A 346 24.78 4.47 1.80
CA GLN A 346 23.87 3.65 1.01
C GLN A 346 22.46 4.26 1.03
N ILE A 347 21.94 4.61 2.20
CA ILE A 347 20.62 5.25 2.35
C ILE A 347 20.57 6.54 1.56
N LYS A 348 21.60 7.37 1.68
CA LYS A 348 21.73 8.67 0.99
C LYS A 348 21.71 8.52 -0.53
N SER A 349 22.46 7.57 -1.08
CA SER A 349 22.46 7.31 -2.52
C SER A 349 21.09 6.82 -3.02
N GLN A 350 20.41 5.97 -2.26
CA GLN A 350 19.05 5.51 -2.59
C GLN A 350 18.02 6.64 -2.49
N VAL A 351 18.08 7.48 -1.44
CA VAL A 351 17.18 8.66 -1.31
C VAL A 351 17.35 9.60 -2.47
N ARG A 352 18.60 9.90 -2.89
CA ARG A 352 18.88 10.76 -4.06
C ARG A 352 18.28 10.17 -5.33
N ALA A 353 18.50 8.89 -5.59
CA ALA A 353 17.91 8.22 -6.74
C ALA A 353 16.38 8.32 -6.73
N VAL A 354 15.72 8.04 -5.61
CA VAL A 354 14.25 8.17 -5.48
C VAL A 354 13.78 9.60 -5.77
N GLN A 355 14.49 10.61 -5.26
CA GLN A 355 14.18 12.03 -5.50
C GLN A 355 14.38 12.44 -6.95
N GLU A 356 15.41 11.93 -7.64
CA GLU A 356 15.65 12.15 -9.07
C GLU A 356 14.51 11.60 -9.94
N TYR A 357 13.90 10.49 -9.55
CA TYR A 357 12.71 9.93 -10.19
C TYR A 357 11.39 10.61 -9.76
N GLY A 358 11.46 11.60 -8.86
CA GLY A 358 10.27 12.32 -8.37
C GLY A 358 9.35 11.46 -7.50
N LEU A 359 9.85 10.38 -6.93
CA LEU A 359 9.12 9.46 -6.05
C LEU A 359 9.21 9.90 -4.58
N GLY A 360 8.25 9.45 -3.77
CA GLY A 360 8.30 9.60 -2.31
C GLY A 360 9.18 8.53 -1.66
N VAL A 361 9.44 8.69 -0.37
CA VAL A 361 10.27 7.77 0.42
C VAL A 361 9.53 7.33 1.68
N ALA A 362 9.61 6.05 2.01
CA ALA A 362 9.28 5.55 3.35
C ALA A 362 10.44 4.68 3.87
N PHE A 363 10.81 4.85 5.13
CA PHE A 363 11.95 4.15 5.72
C PHE A 363 11.50 2.96 6.58
N PHE A 364 12.10 1.82 6.37
CA PHE A 364 11.89 0.63 7.16
C PHE A 364 13.11 0.41 8.05
N TYR A 365 13.02 0.62 9.33
CA TYR A 365 11.92 1.05 10.20
C TYR A 365 12.44 2.08 11.22
N TYR A 366 11.62 2.61 12.14
CA TYR A 366 11.97 3.77 12.98
C TYR A 366 13.21 3.54 13.84
N GLU A 367 13.30 2.41 14.58
CA GLU A 367 14.46 2.11 15.42
C GLU A 367 15.76 2.11 14.59
N SER A 368 15.74 1.51 13.40
CA SER A 368 16.94 1.39 12.55
C SER A 368 17.36 2.71 11.87
N LEU A 369 16.56 3.76 11.98
CA LEU A 369 17.01 5.10 11.58
C LEU A 369 18.14 5.60 12.47
N TRP A 370 18.16 5.20 13.74
CA TRP A 370 19.02 5.77 14.79
C TRP A 370 19.93 4.74 15.44
N GLU A 371 19.39 3.54 15.67
CA GLU A 371 20.06 2.48 16.43
C GLU A 371 20.62 1.42 15.51
N TYR A 372 21.60 0.66 15.99
CA TYR A 372 22.27 -0.40 15.25
C TYR A 372 22.93 0.06 13.93
N ALA A 373 23.25 1.35 13.84
CA ALA A 373 23.92 1.94 12.68
C ALA A 373 25.44 1.89 12.84
N PRO A 374 26.20 1.79 11.72
CA PRO A 374 27.66 1.87 11.78
C PRO A 374 28.17 3.24 12.23
N GLU A 375 27.41 4.30 11.95
CA GLU A 375 27.77 5.68 12.23
C GLU A 375 27.21 6.16 13.57
N PRO A 376 27.84 7.21 14.19
CA PRO A 376 27.27 7.89 15.34
C PRO A 376 25.85 8.45 15.05
N ILE A 377 24.97 8.41 16.04
CA ILE A 377 23.60 8.93 15.91
C ILE A 377 23.56 10.38 15.44
N ALA A 378 24.51 11.22 15.90
CA ALA A 378 24.57 12.64 15.50
C ALA A 378 24.81 12.80 14.00
N ASP A 379 25.68 11.98 13.41
CA ASP A 379 25.97 12.01 11.98
C ASP A 379 24.75 11.56 11.17
N ARG A 380 24.07 10.49 11.62
CA ARG A 380 22.82 10.06 10.98
C ARG A 380 21.73 11.12 11.02
N LEU A 381 21.52 11.75 12.17
CA LEU A 381 20.54 12.86 12.32
C LEU A 381 20.86 14.01 11.38
N SER A 382 22.14 14.38 11.25
CA SER A 382 22.58 15.42 10.30
C SER A 382 22.24 15.07 8.86
N GLN A 383 22.49 13.84 8.43
CA GLN A 383 22.18 13.38 7.07
C GLN A 383 20.67 13.31 6.82
N PHE A 384 19.88 12.77 7.76
CA PHE A 384 18.42 12.76 7.63
C PHE A 384 17.82 14.17 7.55
N SER A 385 18.38 15.13 8.29
CA SER A 385 18.00 16.56 8.17
C SER A 385 18.29 17.11 6.77
N ALA A 386 19.38 16.66 6.14
CA ALA A 386 19.75 17.09 4.80
C ALA A 386 18.92 16.45 3.69
N PHE A 387 18.30 15.29 3.91
CA PHE A 387 17.42 14.65 2.92
C PHE A 387 16.17 15.48 2.63
N PHE A 388 15.64 16.15 3.65
CA PHE A 388 14.40 16.90 3.57
C PHE A 388 14.58 18.32 4.12
N PRO A 389 15.22 19.24 3.37
CA PRO A 389 15.56 20.58 3.86
C PRO A 389 14.33 21.47 4.11
N SER A 390 13.18 21.14 3.54
CA SER A 390 11.92 21.86 3.74
C SER A 390 10.77 20.88 3.94
N SER A 391 9.68 21.33 4.56
CA SER A 391 8.47 20.51 4.71
C SER A 391 7.82 20.22 3.36
N ALA A 392 7.21 19.04 3.23
CA ALA A 392 6.33 18.69 2.12
C ALA A 392 4.94 18.39 2.67
N PHE A 393 3.92 18.87 1.96
CA PHE A 393 2.55 18.62 2.34
C PHE A 393 2.08 17.26 1.83
N ARG A 394 1.18 16.64 2.61
CA ARG A 394 0.31 15.58 2.14
C ARG A 394 -1.11 16.05 2.35
N THR A 395 -1.86 16.20 1.27
CA THR A 395 -3.30 16.40 1.35
C THR A 395 -3.96 15.05 1.56
N ALA A 396 -4.83 14.95 2.57
CA ALA A 396 -5.86 13.92 2.57
C ALA A 396 -6.59 14.02 1.22
N LEU A 397 -6.81 12.88 0.56
CA LEU A 397 -7.42 12.84 -0.77
C LEU A 397 -8.80 13.51 -0.73
N GLN A 398 -8.94 14.64 -1.40
CA GLN A 398 -10.21 15.38 -1.51
C GLN A 398 -10.99 15.03 -2.80
N ILE A 399 -10.54 14.05 -3.56
CA ILE A 399 -11.17 13.71 -4.84
C ILE A 399 -12.20 12.59 -4.60
N PRO A 400 -13.52 12.86 -4.79
CA PRO A 400 -14.50 11.80 -4.82
C PRO A 400 -14.18 10.87 -5.98
N ARG A 401 -13.61 9.72 -5.73
CA ARG A 401 -13.43 8.70 -6.76
C ARG A 401 -14.75 7.98 -6.99
N ARG A 402 -15.11 7.80 -8.26
CA ARG A 402 -16.25 6.99 -8.65
C ARG A 402 -15.93 5.55 -8.26
N ALA A 403 -16.83 4.88 -7.54
CA ALA A 403 -16.65 3.47 -7.20
C ALA A 403 -16.34 2.68 -8.48
N ALA A 404 -15.15 2.11 -8.55
CA ALA A 404 -14.77 1.25 -9.66
C ALA A 404 -15.56 -0.05 -9.54
N THR A 405 -16.37 -0.37 -10.54
CA THR A 405 -16.96 -1.71 -10.67
C THR A 405 -15.87 -2.62 -11.23
N PHE A 406 -15.31 -3.47 -10.39
CA PHE A 406 -14.39 -4.49 -10.86
C PHE A 406 -15.16 -5.46 -11.78
N PRO A 407 -14.78 -5.63 -13.05
CA PRO A 407 -15.40 -6.62 -13.90
C PRO A 407 -15.19 -8.02 -13.30
N PRO A 408 -16.16 -8.92 -13.37
CA PRO A 408 -15.96 -10.29 -12.92
C PRO A 408 -14.71 -10.87 -13.62
N PRO A 409 -13.89 -11.66 -12.91
CA PRO A 409 -12.67 -12.23 -13.48
C PRO A 409 -13.03 -12.96 -14.78
N ALA A 410 -12.31 -12.65 -15.85
CA ALA A 410 -12.47 -13.37 -17.12
C ALA A 410 -12.19 -14.84 -16.89
N PRO A 411 -12.98 -15.78 -17.43
CA PRO A 411 -12.69 -17.19 -17.34
C PRO A 411 -11.29 -17.45 -17.90
N PRO A 412 -10.50 -18.33 -17.26
CA PRO A 412 -9.16 -18.64 -17.72
C PRO A 412 -9.22 -19.12 -19.17
N LYS A 413 -8.32 -18.58 -20.01
CA LYS A 413 -8.21 -19.05 -21.39
C LYS A 413 -7.85 -20.54 -21.38
N PRO A 414 -8.46 -21.37 -22.22
CA PRO A 414 -8.12 -22.79 -22.32
C PRO A 414 -6.62 -22.93 -22.61
N ASP A 415 -5.96 -23.86 -21.91
CA ASP A 415 -4.56 -24.15 -22.16
C ASP A 415 -4.40 -24.65 -23.61
N PRO A 416 -3.62 -23.99 -24.48
CA PRO A 416 -3.42 -24.42 -25.85
C PRO A 416 -2.74 -25.80 -26.00
N LYS A 417 -2.24 -26.38 -24.88
CA LYS A 417 -1.59 -27.70 -24.84
C LYS A 417 -2.46 -28.79 -24.22
N ALA A 418 -3.65 -28.47 -23.72
CA ALA A 418 -4.57 -29.49 -23.21
C ALA A 418 -5.03 -30.38 -24.39
N LYS A 419 -4.60 -31.61 -24.40
CA LYS A 419 -5.13 -32.63 -25.35
C LYS A 419 -6.61 -32.87 -25.01
N PRO A 420 -7.51 -32.95 -26.00
CA PRO A 420 -8.89 -33.29 -25.75
C PRO A 420 -8.98 -34.68 -25.11
N ASP A 421 -9.64 -34.73 -23.94
CA ASP A 421 -9.95 -35.99 -23.25
C ASP A 421 -10.80 -36.85 -24.15
N LYS A 422 -10.38 -38.11 -24.33
CA LYS A 422 -11.17 -39.14 -25.04
C LYS A 422 -12.48 -39.36 -24.27
N PRO A 423 -13.64 -39.42 -24.97
CA PRO A 423 -14.90 -39.68 -24.31
C PRO A 423 -14.88 -41.02 -23.59
N THR A 424 -15.04 -40.97 -22.27
CA THR A 424 -15.25 -42.14 -21.43
C THR A 424 -16.59 -42.78 -21.81
N LYS A 425 -16.57 -44.05 -22.20
CA LYS A 425 -17.76 -44.85 -22.52
C LYS A 425 -18.67 -44.88 -21.28
N ASN A 426 -19.92 -44.50 -21.47
CA ASN A 426 -21.00 -44.66 -20.53
C ASN A 426 -21.04 -46.07 -19.93
N SER A 427 -20.83 -46.21 -18.63
CA SER A 427 -21.24 -47.38 -17.86
C SER A 427 -22.72 -47.21 -17.48
N ALA A 428 -23.53 -48.20 -17.81
CA ALA A 428 -24.95 -48.27 -17.58
C ALA A 428 -25.31 -48.20 -16.06
N PRO A 429 -26.49 -47.65 -15.69
CA PRO A 429 -26.91 -47.57 -14.30
C PRO A 429 -27.23 -48.93 -13.71
N SER A 430 -26.70 -49.25 -12.54
CA SER A 430 -27.04 -50.38 -11.72
C SER A 430 -28.46 -50.24 -11.12
N PRO A 431 -29.25 -51.31 -11.00
CA PRO A 431 -30.60 -51.22 -10.49
C PRO A 431 -30.65 -51.05 -8.97
N SER A 432 -31.60 -50.25 -8.52
CA SER A 432 -31.93 -49.98 -7.12
C SER A 432 -32.34 -51.24 -6.36
N PRO A 433 -31.99 -51.39 -5.07
CA PRO A 433 -32.50 -52.49 -4.26
C PRO A 433 -33.95 -52.24 -3.80
N THR A 434 -34.80 -53.21 -4.06
CA THR A 434 -36.18 -53.33 -3.59
C THR A 434 -36.23 -53.42 -2.07
N THR A 435 -37.05 -52.63 -1.45
CA THR A 435 -37.48 -52.77 -0.08
C THR A 435 -38.33 -54.04 0.10
N SER A 436 -37.92 -54.92 0.99
CA SER A 436 -38.82 -55.91 1.57
C SER A 436 -39.15 -55.54 3.01
N LYS A 437 -40.43 -55.38 3.26
CA LYS A 437 -41.01 -55.34 4.61
C LYS A 437 -40.96 -56.78 5.24
N ASN A 438 -40.44 -56.84 6.46
CA ASN A 438 -41.09 -57.53 7.58
C ASN A 438 -40.46 -57.05 8.88
#